data_d631fe12a008704c227cec15f895f20a
#
_entry.id   d631fe12a008704c227cec15f895f20a
#
_cell.length_a   1.000
_cell.length_b   1.000
_cell.length_c   1.000
_cell.angle_alpha   90.00
_cell.angle_beta   90.00
_cell.angle_gamma   90.00
#
_symmetry.space_group_name_H-M   'P 1'
#
loop_
_entity.id
_entity.type
_entity.pdbx_description
1 polymer ?
#
loop_
_entity_poly.entity_id
_entity_poly.type
_entity_poly.pdbx_seq_one_letter_code
_entity_poly.pdbx_strand_id
1 'polypeptide(L)'
;ELSRIMLALKLGLQSAGRADPVATYVFDEVDTGIGGATAQVVGSQIRSISASESEYSRQVLCVTHLPQIAAYADHHFHVEKTEVGGRVETHVRRLTGGSVTSKAKAHAAELLAEAARPARKNAMA
;
A
#
# COMPACT_ATOMS: atom_id res chain seq x y z
N GLU A 1 8.68 -10.95 -7.27
CA GLU A 1 7.74 -12.09 -7.23
C GLU A 1 7.54 -12.67 -5.84
N LEU A 2 8.60 -12.77 -5.02
CA LEU A 2 8.53 -13.35 -3.67
C LEU A 2 7.50 -12.64 -2.78
N SER A 3 7.46 -11.31 -2.80
CA SER A 3 6.52 -10.51 -2.00
C SER A 3 5.06 -10.78 -2.37
N ARG A 4 4.76 -11.05 -3.64
CA ARG A 4 3.40 -11.40 -4.10
C ARG A 4 3.01 -12.81 -3.72
N ILE A 5 3.94 -13.75 -3.76
CA ILE A 5 3.72 -15.12 -3.27
C ILE A 5 3.44 -15.09 -1.78
N MET A 6 4.21 -14.32 -1.01
CA MET A 6 3.98 -14.11 0.42
C MET A 6 2.60 -13.51 0.70
N LEU A 7 2.19 -12.50 -0.07
CA LEU A 7 0.87 -11.89 0.03
C LEU A 7 -0.25 -12.91 -0.24
N ALA A 8 -0.14 -13.70 -1.31
CA ALA A 8 -1.12 -14.72 -1.66
C ALA A 8 -1.22 -15.82 -0.60
N LEU A 9 -0.07 -16.29 -0.10
CA LEU A 9 -0.01 -17.27 0.99
C LEU A 9 -0.67 -16.73 2.25
N LYS A 10 -0.39 -15.48 2.60
CA LYS A 10 -0.96 -14.83 3.77
C LYS A 10 -2.49 -14.74 3.69
N LEU A 11 -3.00 -14.31 2.55
CA LEU A 11 -4.45 -14.22 2.33
C LEU A 11 -5.11 -15.61 2.37
N GLY A 12 -4.45 -16.63 1.83
CA GLY A 12 -4.91 -18.01 1.90
C GLY A 12 -4.97 -18.55 3.34
N LEU A 13 -3.97 -18.27 4.16
CA LEU A 13 -3.95 -18.66 5.57
C LEU A 13 -5.04 -17.93 6.37
N GLN A 14 -5.24 -16.64 6.11
CA GLN A 14 -6.30 -15.85 6.73
C GLN A 14 -7.69 -16.38 6.38
N SER A 15 -7.92 -16.73 5.12
CA SER A 15 -9.18 -17.33 4.66
C SER A 15 -9.43 -18.72 5.28
N ALA A 16 -8.38 -19.44 5.63
CA ALA A 16 -8.46 -20.74 6.30
C ALA A 16 -8.71 -20.62 7.83
N GLY A 17 -8.92 -19.40 8.35
CA GLY A 17 -9.20 -19.16 9.77
C GLY A 17 -8.02 -19.48 10.71
N ARG A 18 -6.81 -19.57 10.18
CA ARG A 18 -5.62 -19.81 11.00
C ARG A 18 -5.21 -18.55 11.73
N ALA A 19 -5.03 -18.67 13.03
CA ALA A 19 -4.46 -17.60 13.85
C ALA A 19 -3.02 -17.32 13.40
N ASP A 20 -2.75 -16.04 13.16
CA ASP A 20 -1.43 -15.58 12.78
C ASP A 20 -0.96 -14.54 13.79
N PRO A 21 0.05 -14.85 14.61
CA PRO A 21 0.53 -13.99 15.67
C PRO A 21 1.39 -12.81 15.16
N VAL A 22 1.63 -12.71 13.85
CA VAL A 22 2.48 -11.64 13.30
C VAL A 22 1.77 -10.31 13.37
N ALA A 23 2.37 -9.36 14.10
CA ALA A 23 1.83 -8.03 14.29
C ALA A 23 2.17 -7.06 13.15
N THR A 24 3.29 -7.25 12.46
CA THR A 24 3.76 -6.34 11.40
C THR A 24 4.20 -7.11 10.16
N TYR A 25 3.68 -6.71 9.02
CA TYR A 25 4.07 -7.21 7.69
C TYR A 25 4.80 -6.12 6.93
N VAL A 26 5.87 -6.49 6.26
CA VAL A 26 6.61 -5.61 5.35
C VAL A 26 6.57 -6.20 3.95
N PHE A 27 5.99 -5.45 3.01
CA PHE A 27 5.96 -5.80 1.60
C PHE A 27 6.81 -4.82 0.81
N ASP A 28 7.84 -5.35 0.18
CA ASP A 28 8.74 -4.60 -0.70
C ASP A 28 8.60 -5.11 -2.13
N GLU A 29 8.58 -4.20 -3.10
CA GLU A 29 8.50 -4.50 -4.54
C GLU A 29 7.29 -5.36 -4.95
N VAL A 30 6.15 -5.24 -4.28
CA VAL A 30 4.91 -5.98 -4.64
C VAL A 30 4.36 -5.56 -6.00
N ASP A 31 4.75 -4.40 -6.47
CA ASP A 31 4.30 -3.72 -7.68
C ASP A 31 5.20 -3.97 -8.91
N THR A 32 6.27 -4.74 -8.77
CA THR A 32 7.15 -5.08 -9.89
C THR A 32 6.41 -5.84 -10.98
N GLY A 33 6.34 -5.27 -12.19
CA GLY A 33 5.71 -5.87 -13.37
C GLY A 33 4.18 -5.91 -13.35
N ILE A 34 3.54 -5.10 -12.49
CA ILE A 34 2.08 -4.92 -12.49
C ILE A 34 1.71 -3.45 -12.69
N GLY A 35 0.45 -3.19 -13.03
CA GLY A 35 -0.10 -1.84 -13.18
C GLY A 35 -1.62 -1.87 -13.33
N GLY A 36 -2.23 -0.71 -13.48
CA GLY A 36 -3.66 -0.56 -13.72
C GLY A 36 -4.54 -1.30 -12.72
N ALA A 37 -5.50 -2.07 -13.22
CA ALA A 37 -6.47 -2.80 -12.39
C ALA A 37 -5.83 -3.83 -11.46
N THR A 38 -4.74 -4.48 -11.88
CA THR A 38 -4.02 -5.45 -11.04
C THR A 38 -3.41 -4.77 -9.80
N ALA A 39 -2.86 -3.57 -9.96
CA ALA A 39 -2.32 -2.81 -8.84
C ALA A 39 -3.41 -2.43 -7.82
N GLN A 40 -4.61 -2.09 -8.27
CA GLN A 40 -5.76 -1.83 -7.40
C GLN A 40 -6.15 -3.07 -6.59
N VAL A 41 -6.19 -4.24 -7.23
CA VAL A 41 -6.48 -5.51 -6.55
C VAL A 41 -5.42 -5.80 -5.48
N VAL A 42 -4.15 -5.65 -5.80
CA VAL A 42 -3.05 -5.85 -4.84
C VAL A 42 -3.17 -4.87 -3.67
N GLY A 43 -3.44 -3.58 -3.93
CA GLY A 43 -3.64 -2.58 -2.89
C GLY A 43 -4.80 -2.93 -1.94
N SER A 44 -5.95 -3.35 -2.49
CA SER A 44 -7.11 -3.77 -1.69
C SER A 44 -6.82 -5.01 -0.84
N GLN A 45 -6.06 -5.96 -1.36
CA GLN A 45 -5.65 -7.15 -0.63
C GLN A 45 -4.69 -6.82 0.52
N ILE A 46 -3.72 -5.94 0.30
CA ILE A 46 -2.82 -5.44 1.35
C ILE A 46 -3.64 -4.76 2.45
N ARG A 47 -4.60 -3.92 2.07
CA ARG A 47 -5.51 -3.27 3.01
C ARG A 47 -6.30 -4.27 3.86
N SER A 48 -6.78 -5.36 3.28
CA SER A 48 -7.55 -6.37 3.99
C SER A 48 -6.76 -7.05 5.12
N ILE A 49 -5.44 -7.16 5.00
CA ILE A 49 -4.58 -7.72 6.05
C ILE A 49 -4.60 -6.82 7.30
N SER A 50 -4.51 -5.50 7.13
CA SER A 50 -4.54 -4.55 8.25
C SER A 50 -5.93 -4.35 8.84
N ALA A 51 -6.98 -4.51 8.02
CA ALA A 51 -8.37 -4.32 8.41
C ALA A 51 -9.02 -5.58 9.01
N SER A 52 -8.33 -6.72 9.03
CA SER A 52 -8.91 -7.96 9.54
C SER A 52 -9.19 -7.84 11.04
N GLU A 53 -10.40 -8.17 11.44
CA GLU A 53 -10.79 -8.31 12.84
C GLU A 53 -10.01 -9.49 13.45
N SER A 54 -8.93 -9.19 14.10
CA SER A 54 -8.15 -10.14 14.88
C SER A 54 -7.95 -9.58 16.28
N GLU A 55 -7.71 -10.45 17.23
CA GLU A 55 -7.42 -10.11 18.62
C GLU A 55 -6.19 -9.17 18.73
N TYR A 56 -5.40 -9.08 17.67
CA TYR A 56 -4.20 -8.24 17.57
C TYR A 56 -4.34 -7.22 16.45
N SER A 57 -4.05 -5.95 16.78
CA SER A 57 -3.92 -4.90 15.76
C SER A 57 -2.73 -5.22 14.85
N ARG A 58 -2.99 -5.28 13.54
CA ARG A 58 -1.96 -5.57 12.54
C ARG A 58 -1.51 -4.31 11.83
N GLN A 59 -0.20 -4.20 11.65
CA GLN A 59 0.43 -3.14 10.86
C GLN A 59 0.95 -3.72 9.54
N VAL A 60 0.74 -2.98 8.45
CA VAL A 60 1.33 -3.31 7.16
C VAL A 60 2.16 -2.12 6.68
N LEU A 61 3.42 -2.39 6.37
CA LEU A 61 4.32 -1.45 5.69
C LEU A 61 4.48 -1.93 4.25
N CYS A 62 4.21 -1.06 3.29
CA CYS A 62 4.34 -1.36 1.87
C CYS A 62 5.22 -0.32 1.19
N VAL A 63 6.26 -0.78 0.51
CA VAL A 63 7.07 0.07 -0.38
C VAL A 63 6.55 -0.09 -1.80
N THR A 64 6.12 1.02 -2.40
CA THR A 64 5.53 1.01 -3.75
C THR A 64 5.81 2.33 -4.46
N HIS A 65 5.92 2.28 -5.78
CA HIS A 65 5.94 3.44 -6.65
C HIS A 65 4.60 3.66 -7.36
N LEU A 66 3.62 2.73 -7.17
CA LEU A 66 2.32 2.80 -7.82
C LEU A 66 1.30 3.54 -6.94
N PRO A 67 0.76 4.65 -7.42
CA PRO A 67 -0.28 5.40 -6.72
C PRO A 67 -1.53 4.56 -6.43
N GLN A 68 -1.85 3.59 -7.29
CA GLN A 68 -2.99 2.70 -7.12
C GLN A 68 -2.88 1.81 -5.88
N ILE A 69 -1.67 1.44 -5.46
CA ILE A 69 -1.42 0.70 -4.22
C ILE A 69 -1.37 1.67 -3.05
N ALA A 70 -0.63 2.76 -3.19
CA ALA A 70 -0.47 3.77 -2.15
C ALA A 70 -1.82 4.34 -1.67
N ALA A 71 -2.81 4.47 -2.56
CA ALA A 71 -4.14 4.99 -2.25
C ALA A 71 -4.90 4.20 -1.16
N TYR A 72 -4.53 2.95 -0.91
CA TYR A 72 -5.15 2.11 0.13
C TYR A 72 -4.53 2.29 1.53
N ALA A 73 -3.45 3.06 1.66
CA ALA A 73 -2.77 3.25 2.94
C ALA A 73 -3.41 4.36 3.78
N ASP A 74 -3.42 4.17 5.11
CA ASP A 74 -3.85 5.19 6.07
C ASP A 74 -2.81 6.31 6.23
N HIS A 75 -1.54 5.97 6.04
CA HIS A 75 -0.42 6.87 6.19
C HIS A 75 0.56 6.72 5.04
N HIS A 76 1.04 7.87 4.53
CA HIS A 76 2.01 7.90 3.44
C HIS A 76 3.31 8.55 3.89
N PHE A 77 4.41 7.93 3.50
CA PHE A 77 5.75 8.47 3.65
C PHE A 77 6.40 8.57 2.27
N HIS A 78 6.96 9.71 1.98
CA HIS A 78 7.75 9.92 0.77
C HIS A 78 9.23 9.77 1.10
N VAL A 79 9.91 8.93 0.34
CA VAL A 79 11.35 8.71 0.46
C VAL A 79 12.03 9.38 -0.73
N GLU A 80 12.92 10.28 -0.45
CA GLU A 80 13.68 11.03 -1.45
C GLU A 80 15.18 10.87 -1.20
N LYS A 81 15.93 10.64 -2.26
CA LYS A 81 17.40 10.60 -2.21
C LYS A 81 17.96 11.85 -2.89
N THR A 82 18.76 12.60 -2.17
CA THR A 82 19.44 13.79 -2.68
C THR A 82 20.95 13.61 -2.59
N GLU A 83 21.67 14.11 -3.57
CA GLU A 83 23.13 14.14 -3.53
C GLU A 83 23.60 15.50 -3.00
N VAL A 84 24.29 15.49 -1.86
CA VAL A 84 24.83 16.67 -1.22
C VAL A 84 26.33 16.46 -1.00
N GLY A 85 27.15 17.27 -1.66
CA GLY A 85 28.62 17.20 -1.50
C GLY A 85 29.24 15.85 -1.85
N GLY A 86 28.70 15.11 -2.84
CA GLY A 86 29.17 13.79 -3.26
C GLY A 86 28.72 12.65 -2.33
N ARG A 87 27.80 12.90 -1.42
CA ARG A 87 27.17 11.90 -0.57
C ARG A 87 25.68 11.82 -0.86
N VAL A 88 25.12 10.61 -0.85
CA VAL A 88 23.69 10.41 -0.99
C VAL A 88 23.05 10.47 0.39
N GLU A 89 22.13 11.43 0.57
CA GLU A 89 21.32 11.56 1.76
C GLU A 89 19.90 11.08 1.46
N THR A 90 19.33 10.29 2.38
CA THR A 90 17.96 9.80 2.27
C THR A 90 17.07 10.56 3.24
N HIS A 91 16.05 11.23 2.70
CA HIS A 91 15.06 11.96 3.47
C HIS A 91 13.74 11.20 3.46
N VAL A 92 13.15 11.04 4.65
CA VAL A 92 11.83 10.43 4.81
C VAL A 92 10.87 11.50 5.34
N ARG A 93 9.80 11.76 4.60
CA ARG A 93 8.81 12.76 4.95
C ARG A 93 7.41 12.18 4.94
N ARG A 94 6.67 12.40 6.02
CA ARG A 94 5.25 12.03 6.09
C ARG A 94 4.44 12.98 5.22
N LEU A 95 3.63 12.44 4.29
CA LEU A 95 2.81 13.24 3.38
C LEU A 95 1.47 13.67 4.00
N THR A 96 0.94 12.90 4.94
CA THR A 96 -0.30 13.20 5.64
C THR A 96 0.00 13.77 7.02
N GLY A 97 -0.45 15.01 7.30
CA GLY A 97 -0.33 15.63 8.62
C GLY A 97 0.89 16.56 8.85
N GLY A 98 1.69 16.85 7.81
CA GLY A 98 2.77 17.85 7.84
C GLY A 98 2.55 18.95 6.81
N SER A 99 3.44 19.97 6.75
CA SER A 99 3.42 21.04 5.74
C SER A 99 3.77 20.45 4.36
N VAL A 100 2.80 19.86 3.73
CA VAL A 100 2.92 19.27 2.39
C VAL A 100 2.56 20.33 1.37
N THR A 101 3.28 20.39 0.26
CA THR A 101 2.93 21.28 -0.84
C THR A 101 1.49 21.01 -1.30
N SER A 102 0.78 22.06 -1.69
CA SER A 102 -0.61 21.99 -2.17
C SER A 102 -0.78 20.94 -3.29
N LYS A 103 0.23 20.77 -4.15
CA LYS A 103 0.26 19.75 -5.22
C LYS A 103 0.26 18.32 -4.68
N ALA A 104 1.06 18.03 -3.65
CA ALA A 104 1.11 16.68 -3.08
C ALA A 104 -0.18 16.34 -2.33
N LYS A 105 -0.82 17.32 -1.69
CA LYS A 105 -2.16 17.15 -1.07
C LYS A 105 -3.23 16.88 -2.11
N ALA A 106 -3.24 17.64 -3.21
CA ALA A 106 -4.21 17.45 -4.29
C ALA A 106 -4.05 16.07 -4.94
N HIS A 107 -2.82 15.65 -5.22
CA HIS A 107 -2.54 14.34 -5.80
C HIS A 107 -2.91 13.18 -4.86
N ALA A 108 -2.60 13.28 -3.57
CA ALA A 108 -3.01 12.29 -2.57
C ALA A 108 -4.54 12.22 -2.44
N ALA A 109 -5.24 13.36 -2.48
CA ALA A 109 -6.70 13.41 -2.45
C ALA A 109 -7.33 12.79 -3.71
N GLU A 110 -6.76 13.02 -4.88
CA GLU A 110 -7.20 12.44 -6.15
C GLU A 110 -7.05 10.91 -6.14
N LEU A 111 -5.91 10.41 -5.67
CA LEU A 111 -5.65 8.98 -5.53
C LEU A 111 -6.59 8.30 -4.53
N LEU A 112 -6.86 8.95 -3.40
CA LEU A 112 -7.81 8.46 -2.40
C LEU A 112 -9.24 8.46 -2.94
N ALA A 113 -9.65 9.48 -3.71
CA ALA A 113 -10.94 9.54 -4.36
C ALA A 113 -11.12 8.45 -5.43
N GLU A 114 -10.05 8.13 -6.17
CA GLU A 114 -10.05 7.04 -7.14
C GLU A 114 -10.15 5.66 -6.48
N ALA A 115 -9.40 5.44 -5.40
CA ALA A 115 -9.45 4.21 -4.62
C ALA A 115 -10.79 3.98 -3.89
N ALA A 116 -11.47 5.06 -3.50
CA ALA A 116 -12.80 5.01 -2.86
C ALA A 116 -13.94 4.70 -3.85
N ARG A 117 -13.69 4.75 -5.16
CA ARG A 117 -14.70 4.36 -6.16
C ARG A 117 -14.94 2.86 -6.07
N PRO A 118 -16.16 2.40 -5.81
CA PRO A 118 -16.46 0.97 -5.81
C PRO A 118 -16.12 0.40 -7.18
N ALA A 119 -15.43 -0.74 -7.19
CA ALA A 119 -15.12 -1.46 -8.41
C ALA A 119 -16.41 -1.62 -9.20
N ARG A 120 -16.46 -1.06 -10.42
CA ARG A 120 -17.59 -1.30 -11.33
C ARG A 120 -17.73 -2.81 -11.47
N LYS A 121 -18.80 -3.37 -10.90
CA LYS A 121 -19.25 -4.71 -11.24
C LYS A 121 -19.42 -4.70 -12.76
N ASN A 122 -18.52 -5.38 -13.48
CA ASN A 122 -18.79 -5.75 -14.84
C ASN A 122 -20.04 -6.61 -14.81
N ALA A 123 -21.17 -6.00 -15.15
CA ALA A 123 -22.36 -6.72 -15.54
C ALA A 123 -22.00 -7.41 -16.87
N MET A 124 -21.56 -8.65 -16.77
CA MET A 124 -21.64 -9.54 -17.94
C MET A 124 -23.11 -9.85 -18.12
N ALA A 125 -23.68 -9.19 -19.11
CA ALA A 125 -24.90 -9.67 -19.77
C ALA A 125 -24.55 -10.88 -20.65
#